data_a037b3af0f0922fefbd128a3d3ef54b1
#
_entry.id   a037b3af0f0922fefbd128a3d3ef54b1
#
_cell.length_a   1.000
_cell.length_b   1.000
_cell.length_c   1.000
_cell.angle_alpha   90.00
_cell.angle_beta   90.00
_cell.angle_gamma   90.00
#
_symmetry.space_group_name_H-M   'P 1'
#
loop_
_entity.id
_entity.type
_entity.pdbx_description
1 polymer ?
#
loop_
_entity_poly.entity_id
_entity_poly.type
_entity_poly.pdbx_seq_one_letter_code
_entity_poly.pdbx_strand_id
1 'polypeptide(L)'
;MREHGGNLDVAQHRFGGAAEDWIDLSTGINRVPYPGVDVELRQWNALPSRSDIESLHNAARQAYRTDAPIVAMGGAQAAIQLLPHLAPRGRARILAPTYNEYAGMLSAAGWDMTEVSDLAALAGADIGIVVNPNNPDGRCHDRHELLALLPRVGRLVIDESFADAVPDLSLAGAAGQPGLLILRSFGKFYGLAGLRLGFAVGSELDIAALAAMVGPWPVSGAAIAIGRRALFDHDWATATIARLADDCVRLDTAARSQGWTLVGGTPLFRLYETGDALAAQERLARAQIWSRVFQQRPGWLRLGLPGSETEWSRLSAALSA
;
A
#
# COMPACT_ATOMS: atom_id res chain seq x y z
N MET A 1 -1.03 16.39 -13.16
CA MET A 1 -0.87 14.92 -12.95
C MET A 1 -0.59 14.72 -11.48
N ARG A 2 -1.21 13.70 -10.84
CA ARG A 2 -0.95 13.42 -9.42
C ARG A 2 0.46 12.83 -9.28
N GLU A 3 1.18 13.28 -8.26
CA GLU A 3 2.53 12.81 -8.02
C GLU A 3 2.54 11.50 -7.24
N HIS A 4 3.36 10.55 -7.69
CA HIS A 4 3.57 9.24 -7.06
C HIS A 4 5.07 8.94 -6.93
N GLY A 5 5.44 7.98 -6.08
CA GLY A 5 6.76 7.35 -6.11
C GLY A 5 6.89 6.41 -7.33
N GLY A 6 8.08 5.91 -7.57
CA GLY A 6 8.35 4.90 -8.61
C GLY A 6 8.60 5.46 -10.01
N ASN A 7 8.61 6.78 -10.20
CA ASN A 7 8.91 7.39 -11.50
C ASN A 7 10.42 7.62 -11.66
N LEU A 8 11.16 6.54 -11.96
CA LEU A 8 12.61 6.60 -12.16
C LEU A 8 12.99 7.30 -13.47
N ASP A 9 12.10 7.37 -14.47
CA ASP A 9 12.38 8.08 -15.74
C ASP A 9 12.70 9.56 -15.49
N VAL A 10 12.00 10.20 -14.56
CA VAL A 10 12.26 11.58 -14.16
C VAL A 10 13.64 11.70 -13.48
N ALA A 11 13.99 10.76 -12.62
CA ALA A 11 15.29 10.73 -11.95
C ALA A 11 16.44 10.55 -12.96
N GLN A 12 16.32 9.60 -13.87
CA GLN A 12 17.29 9.33 -14.92
C GLN A 12 17.45 10.53 -15.87
N HIS A 13 16.35 11.15 -16.29
CA HIS A 13 16.39 12.31 -17.16
C HIS A 13 17.13 13.49 -16.50
N ARG A 14 16.97 13.69 -15.19
CA ARG A 14 17.55 14.81 -14.45
C ARG A 14 18.98 14.56 -14.00
N PHE A 15 19.33 13.34 -13.58
CA PHE A 15 20.60 13.02 -12.93
C PHE A 15 21.45 12.00 -13.71
N GLY A 16 20.94 11.45 -14.81
CA GLY A 16 21.64 10.45 -15.62
C GLY A 16 21.64 9.06 -14.98
N GLY A 17 22.49 8.17 -15.50
CA GLY A 17 22.63 6.78 -15.06
C GLY A 17 21.71 5.81 -15.80
N ALA A 18 22.08 4.52 -15.81
CA ALA A 18 21.25 3.45 -16.37
C ALA A 18 20.13 3.06 -15.37
N ALA A 19 19.04 2.50 -15.87
CA ALA A 19 17.87 2.16 -15.05
C ALA A 19 18.23 1.20 -13.91
N GLU A 20 19.07 0.23 -14.20
CA GLU A 20 19.56 -0.79 -13.28
C GLU A 20 20.46 -0.25 -12.16
N ASP A 21 21.04 0.92 -12.34
CA ASP A 21 21.90 1.54 -11.32
C ASP A 21 21.09 2.23 -10.21
N TRP A 22 19.82 2.52 -10.48
CA TRP A 22 18.98 3.26 -9.54
C TRP A 22 18.39 2.40 -8.45
N ILE A 23 18.53 2.85 -7.20
CA ILE A 23 17.83 2.32 -6.03
C ILE A 23 16.55 3.13 -5.82
N ASP A 24 15.39 2.54 -6.12
CA ASP A 24 14.11 3.19 -5.88
C ASP A 24 13.67 3.01 -4.42
N LEU A 25 13.89 4.03 -3.60
CA LEU A 25 13.36 4.16 -2.23
C LEU A 25 12.18 5.13 -2.16
N SER A 26 11.65 5.60 -3.30
CA SER A 26 10.50 6.52 -3.33
C SER A 26 9.17 5.83 -3.06
N THR A 27 9.13 4.51 -3.14
CA THR A 27 7.96 3.68 -2.88
C THR A 27 8.05 2.98 -1.52
N GLY A 28 6.92 2.56 -0.97
CA GLY A 28 6.88 1.68 0.21
C GLY A 28 6.75 0.22 -0.19
N ILE A 29 7.64 -0.25 -1.08
CA ILE A 29 7.67 -1.62 -1.59
C ILE A 29 8.87 -2.33 -1.00
N ASN A 30 8.68 -3.54 -0.46
CA ASN A 30 9.77 -4.38 0.02
C ASN A 30 10.73 -4.70 -1.12
N ARG A 31 12.00 -4.29 -0.97
CA ARG A 31 13.05 -4.52 -1.98
C ARG A 31 13.71 -5.90 -1.89
N VAL A 32 13.34 -6.70 -0.89
CA VAL A 32 13.61 -8.14 -0.85
C VAL A 32 12.31 -8.86 -1.17
N PRO A 33 12.00 -9.09 -2.45
CA PRO A 33 10.72 -9.66 -2.85
C PRO A 33 10.57 -11.11 -2.40
N TYR A 34 9.32 -11.56 -2.33
CA TYR A 34 9.03 -12.99 -2.21
C TYR A 34 9.77 -13.74 -3.34
N PRO A 35 10.49 -14.83 -3.03
CA PRO A 35 11.34 -15.49 -4.00
C PRO A 35 10.56 -15.96 -5.23
N GLY A 36 11.25 -15.97 -6.36
CA GLY A 36 10.68 -16.37 -7.65
C GLY A 36 9.99 -17.73 -7.56
N VAL A 37 8.81 -17.81 -8.13
CA VAL A 37 8.00 -19.00 -8.23
C VAL A 37 7.99 -19.41 -9.69
N ASP A 38 8.35 -20.65 -9.97
CA ASP A 38 8.17 -21.22 -11.31
C ASP A 38 6.67 -21.22 -11.62
N VAL A 39 6.32 -20.48 -12.68
CA VAL A 39 4.96 -20.37 -13.16
C VAL A 39 4.85 -21.23 -14.41
N GLU A 40 4.02 -22.25 -14.36
CA GLU A 40 3.80 -23.15 -15.48
C GLU A 40 3.25 -22.41 -16.71
N LEU A 41 3.59 -22.88 -17.91
CA LEU A 41 3.14 -22.27 -19.16
C LEU A 41 1.61 -22.13 -19.22
N ARG A 42 0.88 -23.09 -18.65
CA ARG A 42 -0.59 -23.05 -18.59
C ARG A 42 -1.11 -21.78 -17.92
N GLN A 43 -0.42 -21.29 -16.88
CA GLN A 43 -0.84 -20.09 -16.12
C GLN A 43 -0.62 -18.80 -16.90
N TRP A 44 0.15 -18.84 -17.97
CA TRP A 44 0.36 -17.74 -18.90
C TRP A 44 -0.60 -17.76 -20.09
N ASN A 45 -0.95 -18.94 -20.59
CA ASN A 45 -1.66 -19.09 -21.86
C ASN A 45 -3.13 -19.51 -21.72
N ALA A 46 -3.59 -19.91 -20.54
CA ALA A 46 -4.98 -20.25 -20.28
C ALA A 46 -5.66 -19.20 -19.38
N LEU A 47 -6.95 -18.97 -19.62
CA LEU A 47 -7.75 -18.17 -18.71
C LEU A 47 -7.90 -18.92 -17.37
N PRO A 48 -7.82 -18.20 -16.23
CA PRO A 48 -8.05 -18.79 -14.93
C PRO A 48 -9.43 -19.44 -14.81
N SER A 49 -9.47 -20.62 -14.24
CA SER A 49 -10.72 -21.28 -13.90
C SER A 49 -11.34 -20.71 -12.61
N ARG A 50 -12.62 -21.01 -12.35
CA ARG A 50 -13.26 -20.63 -11.08
C ARG A 50 -12.53 -21.24 -9.88
N SER A 51 -12.08 -22.49 -10.00
CA SER A 51 -11.32 -23.17 -8.92
C SER A 51 -9.95 -22.51 -8.68
N ASP A 52 -9.28 -21.99 -9.70
CA ASP A 52 -8.02 -21.25 -9.54
C ASP A 52 -8.26 -19.96 -8.73
N ILE A 53 -9.30 -19.19 -9.08
CA ILE A 53 -9.67 -17.96 -8.38
C ILE A 53 -10.09 -18.27 -6.92
N GLU A 54 -10.93 -19.28 -6.70
CA GLU A 54 -11.36 -19.66 -5.35
C GLU A 54 -10.20 -20.15 -4.49
N SER A 55 -9.22 -20.85 -5.08
CA SER A 55 -8.02 -21.26 -4.35
C SER A 55 -7.16 -20.07 -3.89
N LEU A 56 -7.11 -18.99 -4.69
CA LEU A 56 -6.46 -17.73 -4.31
C LEU A 56 -7.23 -17.02 -3.20
N HIS A 57 -8.57 -16.96 -3.30
CA HIS A 57 -9.42 -16.39 -2.26
C HIS A 57 -9.25 -17.11 -0.93
N ASN A 58 -9.17 -18.44 -0.93
CA ASN A 58 -8.97 -19.25 0.28
C ASN A 58 -7.59 -18.95 0.90
N ALA A 59 -6.53 -18.85 0.09
CA ALA A 59 -5.23 -18.45 0.57
C ALA A 59 -5.23 -17.05 1.21
N ALA A 60 -5.93 -16.12 0.58
CA ALA A 60 -6.06 -14.75 1.08
C ALA A 60 -6.88 -14.68 2.38
N ARG A 61 -7.99 -15.45 2.49
CA ARG A 61 -8.77 -15.55 3.75
C ARG A 61 -7.91 -16.04 4.91
N GLN A 62 -7.11 -17.07 4.69
CA GLN A 62 -6.21 -17.59 5.72
C GLN A 62 -5.15 -16.58 6.12
N ALA A 63 -4.46 -15.99 5.14
CA ALA A 63 -3.41 -15.00 5.39
C ALA A 63 -3.94 -13.76 6.14
N TYR A 64 -5.13 -13.30 5.80
CA TYR A 64 -5.77 -12.13 6.41
C TYR A 64 -6.63 -12.46 7.64
N ARG A 65 -6.70 -13.75 8.04
CA ARG A 65 -7.46 -14.24 9.21
C ARG A 65 -8.92 -13.78 9.17
N THR A 66 -9.61 -14.06 8.07
CA THR A 66 -10.99 -13.63 7.84
C THR A 66 -11.83 -14.74 7.20
N ASP A 67 -13.10 -14.84 7.60
CA ASP A 67 -14.11 -15.66 6.93
C ASP A 67 -15.01 -14.82 6.00
N ALA A 68 -14.77 -13.48 5.95
CA ALA A 68 -15.58 -12.58 5.16
C ALA A 68 -15.43 -12.85 3.64
N PRO A 69 -16.44 -12.51 2.85
CA PRO A 69 -16.33 -12.48 1.39
C PRO A 69 -15.13 -11.66 0.92
N ILE A 70 -14.48 -12.15 -0.14
CA ILE A 70 -13.27 -11.55 -0.70
C ILE A 70 -13.30 -11.60 -2.22
N VAL A 71 -12.74 -10.58 -2.87
CA VAL A 71 -12.53 -10.56 -4.31
C VAL A 71 -11.10 -10.13 -4.62
N ALA A 72 -10.43 -10.90 -5.50
CA ALA A 72 -9.12 -10.54 -6.05
C ALA A 72 -9.28 -9.49 -7.16
N MET A 73 -8.32 -8.59 -7.27
CA MET A 73 -8.36 -7.44 -8.17
C MET A 73 -6.97 -7.09 -8.71
N GLY A 74 -6.92 -6.32 -9.77
CA GLY A 74 -5.69 -5.78 -10.38
C GLY A 74 -4.93 -4.78 -9.48
N GLY A 75 -4.59 -5.20 -8.25
CA GLY A 75 -4.04 -4.37 -7.18
C GLY A 75 -5.12 -3.58 -6.43
N ALA A 76 -4.78 -3.02 -5.26
CA ALA A 76 -5.67 -2.15 -4.48
C ALA A 76 -6.17 -0.94 -5.30
N GLN A 77 -5.38 -0.48 -6.28
CA GLN A 77 -5.76 0.62 -7.17
C GLN A 77 -7.05 0.33 -7.95
N ALA A 78 -7.28 -0.92 -8.37
CA ALA A 78 -8.52 -1.29 -9.05
C ALA A 78 -9.73 -1.13 -8.12
N ALA A 79 -9.60 -1.49 -6.83
CA ALA A 79 -10.65 -1.25 -5.85
C ALA A 79 -10.91 0.25 -5.66
N ILE A 80 -9.85 1.06 -5.52
CA ILE A 80 -9.97 2.51 -5.37
C ILE A 80 -10.74 3.14 -6.54
N GLN A 81 -10.49 2.69 -7.76
CA GLN A 81 -11.19 3.15 -8.96
C GLN A 81 -12.68 2.79 -8.98
N LEU A 82 -13.04 1.67 -8.37
CA LEU A 82 -14.43 1.16 -8.32
C LEU A 82 -15.23 1.68 -7.13
N LEU A 83 -14.57 2.16 -6.06
CA LEU A 83 -15.24 2.68 -4.86
C LEU A 83 -16.36 3.70 -5.15
N PRO A 84 -16.19 4.68 -6.08
CA PRO A 84 -17.22 5.65 -6.37
C PRO A 84 -18.53 5.06 -6.92
N HIS A 85 -18.50 3.82 -7.39
CA HIS A 85 -19.64 3.12 -7.99
C HIS A 85 -20.37 2.17 -7.02
N LEU A 86 -19.89 2.02 -5.78
CA LEU A 86 -20.50 1.17 -4.77
C LEU A 86 -21.72 1.78 -4.08
N ALA A 87 -21.96 3.07 -4.29
CA ALA A 87 -23.13 3.77 -3.75
C ALA A 87 -23.53 4.92 -4.68
N PRO A 88 -24.76 5.44 -4.56
CA PRO A 88 -25.13 6.72 -5.18
C PRO A 88 -24.19 7.83 -4.71
N ARG A 89 -23.97 8.82 -5.58
CA ARG A 89 -23.14 9.99 -5.24
C ARG A 89 -23.68 10.69 -4.00
N GLY A 90 -22.76 11.02 -3.11
CA GLY A 90 -23.06 11.63 -1.83
C GLY A 90 -21.82 12.30 -1.26
N ARG A 91 -21.74 12.38 0.06
CA ARG A 91 -20.64 12.98 0.80
C ARG A 91 -19.54 11.93 1.05
N ALA A 92 -18.33 12.21 0.55
CA ALA A 92 -17.16 11.43 0.84
C ALA A 92 -16.21 12.21 1.76
N ARG A 93 -15.74 11.59 2.83
CA ARG A 93 -14.75 12.19 3.74
C ARG A 93 -13.53 11.28 3.83
N ILE A 94 -12.35 11.90 3.69
CA ILE A 94 -11.07 11.20 3.64
C ILE A 94 -10.20 11.72 4.78
N LEU A 95 -9.71 10.84 5.63
CA LEU A 95 -8.78 11.22 6.69
C LEU A 95 -7.42 11.56 6.08
N ALA A 96 -7.04 12.84 6.11
CA ALA A 96 -5.84 13.38 5.45
C ALA A 96 -4.80 13.85 6.49
N PRO A 97 -3.53 14.08 6.07
CA PRO A 97 -3.01 13.80 4.72
C PRO A 97 -2.90 12.30 4.47
N THR A 98 -3.22 11.87 3.26
CA THR A 98 -3.17 10.45 2.90
C THR A 98 -2.89 10.24 1.40
N TYR A 99 -3.06 9.01 0.91
CA TYR A 99 -2.87 8.66 -0.50
C TYR A 99 -3.87 9.40 -1.40
N ASN A 100 -3.36 10.21 -2.31
CA ASN A 100 -4.12 11.20 -3.09
C ASN A 100 -5.06 10.61 -4.17
N GLU A 101 -4.98 9.28 -4.44
CA GLU A 101 -5.85 8.65 -5.42
C GLU A 101 -7.32 8.61 -4.98
N TYR A 102 -7.58 8.47 -3.69
CA TYR A 102 -8.95 8.51 -3.15
C TYR A 102 -9.66 9.80 -3.48
N ALA A 103 -9.04 10.92 -3.13
CA ALA A 103 -9.58 12.26 -3.43
C ALA A 103 -9.81 12.44 -4.92
N GLY A 104 -8.82 12.05 -5.72
CA GLY A 104 -8.89 12.17 -7.15
C GLY A 104 -9.97 11.33 -7.82
N MET A 105 -10.18 10.08 -7.39
CA MET A 105 -11.19 9.19 -7.96
C MET A 105 -12.60 9.61 -7.58
N LEU A 106 -12.83 9.97 -6.32
CA LEU A 106 -14.13 10.44 -5.85
C LEU A 106 -14.53 11.77 -6.50
N SER A 107 -13.60 12.74 -6.58
CA SER A 107 -13.85 14.02 -7.26
C SER A 107 -14.14 13.84 -8.74
N ALA A 108 -13.38 12.99 -9.44
CA ALA A 108 -13.60 12.69 -10.86
C ALA A 108 -14.98 12.03 -11.11
N ALA A 109 -15.46 11.24 -10.15
CA ALA A 109 -16.79 10.62 -10.19
C ALA A 109 -17.93 11.55 -9.74
N GLY A 110 -17.63 12.80 -9.33
CA GLY A 110 -18.62 13.80 -8.95
C GLY A 110 -19.18 13.64 -7.52
N TRP A 111 -18.41 13.05 -6.61
CA TRP A 111 -18.73 13.00 -5.18
C TRP A 111 -18.43 14.35 -4.52
N ASP A 112 -19.24 14.73 -3.51
CA ASP A 112 -18.93 15.84 -2.59
C ASP A 112 -17.84 15.39 -1.62
N MET A 113 -16.57 15.60 -2.01
CA MET A 113 -15.39 15.09 -1.34
C MET A 113 -14.76 16.16 -0.44
N THR A 114 -14.50 15.82 0.82
CA THR A 114 -13.81 16.67 1.79
C THR A 114 -12.70 15.89 2.50
N GLU A 115 -11.51 16.47 2.57
CA GLU A 115 -10.43 15.98 3.43
C GLU A 115 -10.66 16.47 4.87
N VAL A 116 -10.51 15.57 5.84
CA VAL A 116 -10.69 15.84 7.27
C VAL A 116 -9.43 15.46 8.06
N SER A 117 -9.20 16.12 9.20
CA SER A 117 -7.98 15.93 10.00
C SER A 117 -8.10 14.92 11.14
N ASP A 118 -9.31 14.52 11.48
CA ASP A 118 -9.57 13.60 12.60
C ASP A 118 -10.68 12.59 12.27
N LEU A 119 -10.68 11.47 13.00
CA LEU A 119 -11.64 10.38 12.81
C LEU A 119 -13.09 10.80 13.06
N ALA A 120 -13.34 11.67 14.04
CA ALA A 120 -14.69 12.06 14.41
C ALA A 120 -15.38 12.86 13.29
N ALA A 121 -14.59 13.60 12.51
CA ALA A 121 -15.07 14.35 11.36
C ALA A 121 -15.51 13.49 10.16
N LEU A 122 -15.24 12.18 10.17
CA LEU A 122 -15.79 11.24 9.18
C LEU A 122 -17.28 10.99 9.37
N ALA A 123 -17.83 11.27 10.55
CA ALA A 123 -19.23 11.03 10.86
C ALA A 123 -20.18 11.76 9.92
N GLY A 124 -21.24 11.08 9.48
CA GLY A 124 -22.24 11.58 8.53
C GLY A 124 -21.80 11.54 7.07
N ALA A 125 -20.64 10.99 6.74
CA ALA A 125 -20.28 10.71 5.36
C ALA A 125 -21.03 9.47 4.83
N ASP A 126 -21.34 9.48 3.54
CA ASP A 126 -21.84 8.30 2.84
C ASP A 126 -20.70 7.31 2.57
N ILE A 127 -19.47 7.83 2.33
CA ILE A 127 -18.23 7.04 2.33
C ILE A 127 -17.18 7.75 3.21
N GLY A 128 -16.68 7.06 4.25
CA GLY A 128 -15.52 7.47 5.04
C GLY A 128 -14.31 6.64 4.65
N ILE A 129 -13.14 7.27 4.45
CA ILE A 129 -11.91 6.58 4.03
C ILE A 129 -10.80 6.84 5.03
N VAL A 130 -10.16 5.75 5.48
CA VAL A 130 -8.98 5.75 6.33
C VAL A 130 -7.94 4.80 5.76
N VAL A 131 -6.70 5.26 5.60
CA VAL A 131 -5.55 4.41 5.28
C VAL A 131 -4.87 4.02 6.59
N ASN A 132 -4.76 2.73 6.88
CA ASN A 132 -4.27 2.24 8.17
C ASN A 132 -3.41 0.96 8.04
N PRO A 133 -2.08 1.02 8.19
CA PRO A 133 -1.24 2.21 8.45
C PRO A 133 -1.25 3.26 7.35
N ASN A 134 -1.17 4.54 7.74
CA ASN A 134 -1.30 5.63 6.78
C ASN A 134 -0.05 5.84 5.91
N ASN A 135 -0.25 6.37 4.74
CA ASN A 135 0.76 6.86 3.83
C ASN A 135 0.46 8.35 3.55
N PRO A 136 1.36 9.31 3.91
CA PRO A 136 2.81 9.11 4.02
C PRO A 136 3.40 8.98 5.42
N ASP A 137 2.66 9.24 6.48
CA ASP A 137 3.20 9.44 7.83
C ASP A 137 3.25 8.18 8.69
N GLY A 138 2.68 7.07 8.22
CA GLY A 138 2.66 5.81 8.96
C GLY A 138 1.75 5.82 10.19
N ARG A 139 0.93 6.85 10.37
CA ARG A 139 -0.03 6.94 11.49
C ARG A 139 -0.94 5.71 11.49
N CYS A 140 -1.11 5.13 12.68
CA CYS A 140 -2.00 4.02 12.92
C CYS A 140 -3.13 4.45 13.85
N HIS A 141 -4.31 3.92 13.58
CA HIS A 141 -5.50 4.09 14.41
C HIS A 141 -5.87 2.75 15.03
N ASP A 142 -6.37 2.82 16.26
CA ASP A 142 -6.82 1.64 16.99
C ASP A 142 -8.04 0.99 16.31
N ARG A 143 -8.11 -0.33 16.37
CA ARG A 143 -9.19 -1.10 15.77
C ARG A 143 -10.56 -0.76 16.35
N HIS A 144 -10.65 -0.52 17.67
CA HIS A 144 -11.91 -0.17 18.32
C HIS A 144 -12.37 1.23 17.92
N GLU A 145 -11.45 2.19 17.80
CA GLU A 145 -11.75 3.53 17.30
C GLU A 145 -12.32 3.49 15.88
N LEU A 146 -11.71 2.70 14.99
CA LEU A 146 -12.18 2.55 13.62
C LEU A 146 -13.55 1.85 13.56
N LEU A 147 -13.75 0.77 14.30
CA LEU A 147 -15.04 0.07 14.34
C LEU A 147 -16.17 0.93 14.94
N ALA A 148 -15.85 1.82 15.88
CA ALA A 148 -16.82 2.76 16.44
C ALA A 148 -17.36 3.80 15.41
N LEU A 149 -16.71 3.93 14.25
CA LEU A 149 -17.19 4.77 13.16
C LEU A 149 -18.30 4.10 12.33
N LEU A 150 -18.40 2.77 12.31
CA LEU A 150 -19.35 2.05 11.44
C LEU A 150 -20.79 2.55 11.56
N PRO A 151 -21.38 2.75 12.75
CA PRO A 151 -22.75 3.25 12.86
C PRO A 151 -22.88 4.74 12.50
N ARG A 152 -21.78 5.43 12.23
CA ARG A 152 -21.75 6.89 12.00
C ARG A 152 -21.45 7.27 10.54
N VAL A 153 -21.12 6.29 9.68
CA VAL A 153 -20.82 6.47 8.26
C VAL A 153 -21.63 5.47 7.44
N GLY A 154 -21.96 5.78 6.19
CA GLY A 154 -22.67 4.84 5.32
C GLY A 154 -21.80 3.65 4.93
N ARG A 155 -20.53 3.91 4.54
CA ARG A 155 -19.50 2.89 4.27
C ARG A 155 -18.17 3.39 4.81
N LEU A 156 -17.50 2.55 5.61
CA LEU A 156 -16.14 2.77 6.09
C LEU A 156 -15.17 1.92 5.25
N VAL A 157 -14.30 2.60 4.51
CA VAL A 157 -13.25 1.96 3.72
C VAL A 157 -11.93 2.10 4.48
N ILE A 158 -11.32 0.97 4.83
CA ILE A 158 -10.00 0.93 5.45
C ILE A 158 -9.01 0.37 4.44
N ASP A 159 -8.06 1.21 4.02
CA ASP A 159 -6.97 0.78 3.16
C ASP A 159 -5.83 0.22 4.02
N GLU A 160 -5.69 -1.09 4.00
CA GLU A 160 -4.68 -1.85 4.71
C GLU A 160 -3.50 -2.24 3.79
N SER A 161 -3.16 -1.40 2.81
CA SER A 161 -2.06 -1.68 1.86
C SER A 161 -0.70 -1.88 2.52
N PHE A 162 -0.52 -1.45 3.77
CA PHE A 162 0.71 -1.61 4.55
C PHE A 162 0.54 -2.48 5.80
N ALA A 163 -0.62 -3.13 5.99
CA ALA A 163 -0.92 -3.89 7.20
C ALA A 163 -0.30 -5.30 7.23
N ASP A 164 0.18 -5.86 6.10
CA ASP A 164 0.81 -7.17 6.10
C ASP A 164 2.05 -7.24 7.03
N ALA A 165 2.76 -6.13 7.17
CA ALA A 165 3.92 -6.03 8.07
C ALA A 165 3.55 -5.75 9.54
N VAL A 166 2.29 -5.49 9.83
CA VAL A 166 1.74 -5.23 11.18
C VAL A 166 0.34 -5.86 11.32
N PRO A 167 0.22 -7.19 11.20
CA PRO A 167 -1.04 -7.90 11.02
C PRO A 167 -2.05 -7.71 12.14
N ASP A 168 -1.60 -7.36 13.34
CA ASP A 168 -2.48 -7.15 14.50
C ASP A 168 -3.32 -5.86 14.39
N LEU A 169 -2.95 -4.93 13.50
CA LEU A 169 -3.76 -3.74 13.20
C LEU A 169 -4.93 -4.02 12.25
N SER A 170 -4.93 -5.18 11.56
CA SER A 170 -5.92 -5.47 10.52
C SER A 170 -7.33 -5.62 11.07
N LEU A 171 -8.29 -5.03 10.38
CA LEU A 171 -9.72 -5.21 10.60
C LEU A 171 -10.33 -6.29 9.70
N ALA A 172 -9.53 -7.00 8.91
CA ALA A 172 -10.04 -8.01 7.98
C ALA A 172 -10.92 -9.08 8.66
N GLY A 173 -10.62 -9.46 9.91
CA GLY A 173 -11.45 -10.38 10.70
C GLY A 173 -12.84 -9.83 11.07
N ALA A 174 -13.08 -8.51 10.92
CA ALA A 174 -14.37 -7.88 11.16
C ALA A 174 -15.10 -7.49 9.85
N ALA A 175 -14.48 -7.71 8.69
CA ALA A 175 -14.92 -7.18 7.40
C ALA A 175 -16.30 -7.70 6.90
N GLY A 176 -16.81 -8.80 7.46
CA GLY A 176 -18.18 -9.28 7.15
C GLY A 176 -19.31 -8.37 7.67
N GLN A 177 -18.99 -7.37 8.50
CA GLN A 177 -19.98 -6.42 9.00
C GLN A 177 -20.47 -5.49 7.88
N PRO A 178 -21.79 -5.19 7.81
CA PRO A 178 -22.32 -4.26 6.84
C PRO A 178 -21.61 -2.88 6.91
N GLY A 179 -21.25 -2.36 5.74
CA GLY A 179 -20.61 -1.04 5.65
C GLY A 179 -19.12 -1.01 5.93
N LEU A 180 -18.47 -2.13 6.28
CA LEU A 180 -17.00 -2.20 6.38
C LEU A 180 -16.39 -2.84 5.13
N LEU A 181 -15.48 -2.11 4.48
CA LEU A 181 -14.72 -2.59 3.33
C LEU A 181 -13.22 -2.42 3.58
N ILE A 182 -12.48 -3.50 3.49
CA ILE A 182 -11.02 -3.53 3.69
C ILE A 182 -10.34 -3.72 2.34
N LEU A 183 -9.33 -2.91 2.04
CA LEU A 183 -8.51 -3.06 0.83
C LEU A 183 -7.12 -3.59 1.20
N ARG A 184 -6.61 -4.54 0.42
CA ARG A 184 -5.29 -5.14 0.62
C ARG A 184 -4.45 -5.02 -0.65
N SER A 185 -3.18 -4.67 -0.50
CA SER A 185 -2.22 -4.57 -1.59
C SER A 185 -1.15 -5.64 -1.46
N PHE A 186 -1.22 -6.67 -2.27
CA PHE A 186 -0.22 -7.74 -2.28
C PHE A 186 1.19 -7.24 -2.67
N GLY A 187 1.28 -6.27 -3.58
CA GLY A 187 2.55 -5.82 -4.16
C GLY A 187 3.51 -5.11 -3.20
N LYS A 188 3.06 -4.67 -2.01
CA LYS A 188 3.88 -3.89 -1.07
C LYS A 188 4.78 -4.78 -0.23
N PHE A 189 4.20 -5.57 0.66
CA PHE A 189 4.91 -6.45 1.59
C PHE A 189 5.66 -7.56 0.87
N TYR A 190 5.02 -8.20 -0.12
CA TYR A 190 5.65 -9.27 -0.90
C TYR A 190 6.66 -8.75 -1.93
N GLY A 191 6.83 -7.44 -2.11
CA GLY A 191 7.80 -6.88 -3.05
C GLY A 191 7.49 -7.14 -4.53
N LEU A 192 6.26 -7.52 -4.85
CA LEU A 192 5.83 -7.96 -6.18
C LEU A 192 4.80 -7.00 -6.80
N ALA A 193 5.11 -5.71 -6.78
CA ALA A 193 4.19 -4.67 -7.26
C ALA A 193 3.80 -4.83 -8.73
N GLY A 194 4.71 -5.36 -9.56
CA GLY A 194 4.46 -5.65 -10.98
C GLY A 194 3.44 -6.77 -11.23
N LEU A 195 3.17 -7.62 -10.23
CA LEU A 195 2.19 -8.71 -10.32
C LEU A 195 0.75 -8.20 -10.43
N ARG A 196 0.50 -6.97 -10.02
CA ARG A 196 -0.81 -6.32 -10.01
C ARG A 196 -1.89 -7.13 -9.29
N LEU A 197 -1.59 -7.60 -8.08
CA LEU A 197 -2.53 -8.34 -7.24
C LEU A 197 -2.91 -7.51 -6.00
N GLY A 198 -4.19 -7.52 -5.66
CA GLY A 198 -4.76 -6.95 -4.45
C GLY A 198 -6.11 -7.58 -4.17
N PHE A 199 -6.71 -7.21 -3.05
CA PHE A 199 -7.98 -7.78 -2.62
C PHE A 199 -8.86 -6.71 -1.99
N ALA A 200 -10.19 -6.91 -2.14
CA ALA A 200 -11.19 -6.27 -1.32
C ALA A 200 -11.88 -7.34 -0.46
N VAL A 201 -12.07 -7.04 0.83
CA VAL A 201 -12.71 -7.92 1.82
C VAL A 201 -13.85 -7.13 2.45
N GLY A 202 -15.05 -7.68 2.50
CA GLY A 202 -16.22 -6.94 2.96
C GLY A 202 -17.48 -7.76 3.09
N SER A 203 -18.62 -7.08 3.18
CA SER A 203 -19.93 -7.73 3.19
C SER A 203 -20.21 -8.46 1.86
N GLU A 204 -21.11 -9.44 1.87
CA GLU A 204 -21.52 -10.13 0.63
C GLU A 204 -22.03 -9.15 -0.44
N LEU A 205 -22.78 -8.12 -0.03
CA LEU A 205 -23.32 -7.12 -0.94
C LEU A 205 -22.20 -6.32 -1.64
N ASP A 206 -21.22 -5.83 -0.87
CA ASP A 206 -20.12 -5.04 -1.41
C ASP A 206 -19.21 -5.87 -2.31
N ILE A 207 -18.88 -7.08 -1.88
CA ILE A 207 -18.01 -7.97 -2.64
C ILE A 207 -18.69 -8.49 -3.91
N ALA A 208 -19.99 -8.81 -3.87
CA ALA A 208 -20.73 -9.17 -5.06
C ALA A 208 -20.79 -8.02 -6.08
N ALA A 209 -20.99 -6.78 -5.62
CA ALA A 209 -20.98 -5.61 -6.48
C ALA A 209 -19.58 -5.38 -7.12
N LEU A 210 -18.50 -5.48 -6.35
CA LEU A 210 -17.13 -5.40 -6.88
C LEU A 210 -16.84 -6.52 -7.86
N ALA A 211 -17.21 -7.76 -7.53
CA ALA A 211 -17.01 -8.92 -8.40
C ALA A 211 -17.73 -8.76 -9.75
N ALA A 212 -18.94 -8.22 -9.75
CA ALA A 212 -19.68 -7.92 -10.98
C ALA A 212 -18.96 -6.86 -11.85
N MET A 213 -18.35 -5.84 -11.22
CA MET A 213 -17.64 -4.78 -11.94
C MET A 213 -16.28 -5.22 -12.49
N VAL A 214 -15.53 -6.06 -11.76
CA VAL A 214 -14.21 -6.54 -12.24
C VAL A 214 -14.32 -7.66 -13.27
N GLY A 215 -15.46 -8.35 -13.34
CA GLY A 215 -15.72 -9.41 -14.31
C GLY A 215 -15.08 -10.77 -13.96
N PRO A 216 -15.12 -11.73 -14.89
CA PRO A 216 -14.79 -13.13 -14.61
C PRO A 216 -13.30 -13.45 -14.45
N TRP A 217 -12.40 -12.60 -14.96
CA TRP A 217 -10.95 -12.82 -14.96
C TRP A 217 -10.20 -11.60 -14.38
N PRO A 218 -10.38 -11.29 -13.10
CA PRO A 218 -9.89 -10.04 -12.51
C PRO A 218 -8.36 -9.99 -12.35
N VAL A 219 -7.70 -11.16 -12.38
CA VAL A 219 -6.25 -11.29 -12.20
C VAL A 219 -5.70 -12.39 -13.12
N SER A 220 -4.41 -12.33 -13.46
CA SER A 220 -3.76 -13.32 -14.32
C SER A 220 -3.55 -14.66 -13.62
N GLY A 221 -3.40 -15.75 -14.40
CA GLY A 221 -3.03 -17.06 -13.86
C GLY A 221 -1.70 -17.05 -13.12
N ALA A 222 -0.73 -16.28 -13.59
CA ALA A 222 0.55 -16.08 -12.91
C ALA A 222 0.35 -15.39 -11.54
N ALA A 223 -0.51 -14.37 -11.46
CA ALA A 223 -0.83 -13.71 -10.19
C ALA A 223 -1.50 -14.66 -9.19
N ILE A 224 -2.37 -15.56 -9.67
CA ILE A 224 -2.99 -16.59 -8.83
C ILE A 224 -1.93 -17.57 -8.29
N ALA A 225 -1.07 -18.09 -9.16
CA ALA A 225 -0.07 -19.08 -8.77
C ALA A 225 0.91 -18.53 -7.72
N ILE A 226 1.48 -17.36 -8.00
CA ILE A 226 2.43 -16.70 -7.11
C ILE A 226 1.74 -16.23 -5.83
N GLY A 227 0.59 -15.56 -5.96
CA GLY A 227 -0.16 -15.02 -4.83
C GLY A 227 -0.57 -16.11 -3.85
N ARG A 228 -1.12 -17.23 -4.35
CA ARG A 228 -1.49 -18.37 -3.52
C ARG A 228 -0.30 -18.93 -2.73
N ARG A 229 0.84 -19.13 -3.38
CA ARG A 229 2.03 -19.68 -2.74
C ARG A 229 2.57 -18.74 -1.67
N ALA A 230 2.69 -17.46 -2.00
CA ALA A 230 3.21 -16.44 -1.08
C ALA A 230 2.30 -16.22 0.14
N LEU A 231 0.97 -16.22 -0.05
CA LEU A 231 0.00 -16.04 1.03
C LEU A 231 -0.02 -17.22 2.02
N PHE A 232 0.35 -18.43 1.60
CA PHE A 232 0.47 -19.60 2.47
C PHE A 232 1.85 -19.70 3.16
N ASP A 233 2.83 -18.92 2.74
CA ASP A 233 4.19 -18.99 3.29
C ASP A 233 4.33 -18.10 4.54
N HIS A 234 3.82 -18.62 5.66
CA HIS A 234 3.82 -17.92 6.94
C HIS A 234 5.24 -17.76 7.51
N ASP A 235 6.15 -18.69 7.20
CA ASP A 235 7.54 -18.65 7.67
C ASP A 235 8.27 -17.48 7.00
N TRP A 236 8.13 -17.34 5.69
CA TRP A 236 8.68 -16.19 4.95
C TRP A 236 8.09 -14.86 5.45
N ALA A 237 6.78 -14.82 5.66
CA ALA A 237 6.12 -13.62 6.16
C ALA A 237 6.65 -13.22 7.55
N THR A 238 6.78 -14.18 8.47
CA THR A 238 7.31 -13.95 9.82
C THR A 238 8.76 -13.47 9.79
N ALA A 239 9.62 -14.13 9.01
CA ALA A 239 11.01 -13.73 8.85
C ALA A 239 11.13 -12.33 8.21
N THR A 240 10.26 -12.02 7.23
CA THR A 240 10.23 -10.71 6.58
C THR A 240 9.80 -9.60 7.53
N ILE A 241 8.79 -9.81 8.37
CA ILE A 241 8.37 -8.84 9.38
C ILE A 241 9.52 -8.49 10.33
N ALA A 242 10.23 -9.51 10.85
CA ALA A 242 11.37 -9.31 11.74
C ALA A 242 12.50 -8.52 11.04
N ARG A 243 12.88 -8.92 9.84
CA ARG A 243 13.91 -8.21 9.04
C ARG A 243 13.53 -6.75 8.79
N LEU A 244 12.28 -6.47 8.38
CA LEU A 244 11.82 -5.11 8.14
C LEU A 244 11.85 -4.24 9.39
N ALA A 245 11.60 -4.81 10.57
CA ALA A 245 11.72 -4.09 11.84
C ALA A 245 13.18 -3.70 12.11
N ASP A 246 14.13 -4.61 11.93
CA ASP A 246 15.56 -4.33 12.09
C ASP A 246 16.06 -3.30 11.07
N ASP A 247 15.64 -3.41 9.81
CA ASP A 247 15.95 -2.47 8.74
C ASP A 247 15.42 -1.05 9.05
N CYS A 248 14.24 -0.92 9.66
CA CYS A 248 13.72 0.36 10.12
C CYS A 248 14.63 1.00 11.17
N VAL A 249 15.09 0.24 12.17
CA VAL A 249 16.02 0.73 13.19
C VAL A 249 17.34 1.19 12.56
N ARG A 250 17.84 0.42 11.60
CA ARG A 250 19.06 0.77 10.86
C ARG A 250 18.90 2.08 10.08
N LEU A 251 17.79 2.24 9.35
CA LEU A 251 17.50 3.46 8.59
C LEU A 251 17.31 4.67 9.51
N ASP A 252 16.54 4.52 10.59
CA ASP A 252 16.30 5.60 11.56
C ASP A 252 17.60 6.06 12.23
N THR A 253 18.53 5.15 12.49
CA THR A 253 19.85 5.48 13.04
C THR A 253 20.68 6.28 12.03
N ALA A 254 20.71 5.84 10.77
CA ALA A 254 21.41 6.54 9.71
C ALA A 254 20.82 7.94 9.43
N ALA A 255 19.51 8.07 9.43
CA ALA A 255 18.83 9.35 9.25
C ALA A 255 19.10 10.35 10.41
N ARG A 256 19.06 9.84 11.65
CA ARG A 256 19.33 10.64 12.85
C ARG A 256 20.76 11.19 12.85
N SER A 257 21.74 10.43 12.37
CA SER A 257 23.14 10.92 12.26
C SER A 257 23.29 12.10 11.29
N GLN A 258 22.29 12.33 10.42
CA GLN A 258 22.22 13.49 9.52
C GLN A 258 21.40 14.65 10.11
N GLY A 259 20.99 14.58 11.35
CA GLY A 259 20.12 15.57 11.98
C GLY A 259 18.65 15.48 11.53
N TRP A 260 18.24 14.42 10.82
CA TRP A 260 16.84 14.24 10.42
C TRP A 260 16.01 13.74 11.57
N THR A 261 14.78 14.25 11.67
CA THR A 261 13.83 13.83 12.70
C THR A 261 12.80 12.90 12.11
N LEU A 262 12.58 11.75 12.76
CA LEU A 262 11.52 10.82 12.35
C LEU A 262 10.14 11.46 12.60
N VAL A 263 9.35 11.60 11.54
CA VAL A 263 7.94 12.00 11.61
C VAL A 263 7.06 10.77 11.87
N GLY A 264 7.37 9.65 11.20
CA GLY A 264 6.66 8.39 11.34
C GLY A 264 7.02 7.41 10.24
N GLY A 265 6.22 6.37 10.06
CA GLY A 265 6.45 5.38 9.02
C GLY A 265 5.78 4.05 9.29
N THR A 266 5.96 3.13 8.37
CA THR A 266 5.57 1.73 8.47
C THR A 266 6.84 0.86 8.38
N PRO A 267 6.77 -0.46 8.62
CA PRO A 267 7.91 -1.33 8.34
C PRO A 267 8.37 -1.38 6.88
N LEU A 268 7.67 -0.70 5.97
CA LEU A 268 8.03 -0.65 4.54
C LEU A 268 8.57 0.71 4.08
N PHE A 269 8.43 1.75 4.90
CA PHE A 269 8.98 3.09 4.64
C PHE A 269 9.10 3.91 5.92
N ARG A 270 9.97 4.90 5.91
CA ARG A 270 10.13 5.89 6.98
C ARG A 270 9.97 7.30 6.40
N LEU A 271 9.32 8.18 7.14
CA LEU A 271 9.14 9.60 6.81
C LEU A 271 9.95 10.46 7.77
N TYR A 272 10.78 11.33 7.23
CA TYR A 272 11.65 12.22 8.01
C TYR A 272 11.35 13.68 7.72
N GLU A 273 11.50 14.51 8.76
CA GLU A 273 11.67 15.96 8.63
C GLU A 273 13.17 16.25 8.45
N THR A 274 13.53 16.82 7.30
CA THR A 274 14.93 17.02 6.90
C THR A 274 15.35 18.50 6.87
N GLY A 275 14.39 19.41 7.10
CA GLY A 275 14.53 20.83 6.90
C GLY A 275 14.37 21.25 5.43
N ASP A 276 15.11 20.63 4.51
CA ASP A 276 15.00 20.81 3.05
C ASP A 276 15.00 19.45 2.35
N ALA A 277 13.80 18.95 2.07
CA ALA A 277 13.64 17.63 1.46
C ALA A 277 14.11 17.60 0.00
N LEU A 278 14.07 18.71 -0.72
CA LEU A 278 14.55 18.77 -2.10
C LEU A 278 16.08 18.66 -2.14
N ALA A 279 16.79 19.39 -1.29
CA ALA A 279 18.25 19.27 -1.18
C ALA A 279 18.66 17.86 -0.75
N ALA A 280 17.95 17.26 0.21
CA ALA A 280 18.17 15.87 0.63
C ALA A 280 17.93 14.88 -0.52
N GLN A 281 16.84 15.04 -1.28
CA GLN A 281 16.55 14.22 -2.45
C GLN A 281 17.63 14.36 -3.53
N GLU A 282 18.09 15.57 -3.83
CA GLU A 282 19.14 15.79 -4.84
C GLU A 282 20.47 15.15 -4.45
N ARG A 283 20.84 15.21 -3.16
CA ARG A 283 22.03 14.53 -2.64
C ARG A 283 21.94 13.02 -2.85
N LEU A 284 20.82 12.41 -2.49
CA LEU A 284 20.57 10.99 -2.69
C LEU A 284 20.53 10.63 -4.19
N ALA A 285 19.89 11.45 -5.01
CA ALA A 285 19.77 11.21 -6.44
C ALA A 285 21.11 11.25 -7.19
N ARG A 286 22.08 12.06 -6.74
CA ARG A 286 23.47 12.03 -7.26
C ARG A 286 24.19 10.71 -6.99
N ALA A 287 23.76 9.97 -5.97
CA ALA A 287 24.18 8.61 -5.69
C ALA A 287 23.25 7.55 -6.29
N GLN A 288 22.36 7.96 -7.21
CA GLN A 288 21.36 7.10 -7.88
C GLN A 288 20.40 6.41 -6.89
N ILE A 289 19.99 7.15 -5.84
CA ILE A 289 18.99 6.73 -4.88
C ILE A 289 17.79 7.65 -5.00
N TRP A 290 16.64 7.10 -5.41
CA TRP A 290 15.42 7.89 -5.58
C TRP A 290 14.56 7.83 -4.34
N SER A 291 14.17 9.01 -3.81
CA SER A 291 13.34 9.19 -2.63
C SER A 291 12.05 9.93 -2.97
N ARG A 292 11.14 10.07 -2.01
CA ARG A 292 9.87 10.77 -2.20
C ARG A 292 9.84 12.06 -1.38
N VAL A 293 9.60 13.20 -2.05
CA VAL A 293 9.31 14.50 -1.45
C VAL A 293 7.84 14.84 -1.58
N PHE A 294 7.36 15.81 -0.80
CA PHE A 294 5.96 16.23 -0.75
C PHE A 294 5.88 17.76 -0.91
N GLN A 295 5.30 18.25 -2.00
CA GLN A 295 5.24 19.70 -2.30
C GLN A 295 4.59 20.52 -1.18
N GLN A 296 3.57 19.98 -0.52
CA GLN A 296 2.85 20.67 0.57
C GLN A 296 3.58 20.60 1.93
N ARG A 297 4.68 19.87 2.00
CA ARG A 297 5.52 19.67 3.19
C ARG A 297 7.00 19.69 2.79
N PRO A 298 7.59 20.86 2.59
CA PRO A 298 8.94 21.01 2.00
C PRO A 298 10.06 20.32 2.77
N GLY A 299 9.87 20.08 4.09
CA GLY A 299 10.84 19.33 4.89
C GLY A 299 10.66 17.82 4.87
N TRP A 300 9.56 17.30 4.28
CA TRP A 300 9.25 15.87 4.36
C TRP A 300 9.91 15.05 3.26
N LEU A 301 10.75 14.11 3.68
CA LEU A 301 11.36 13.09 2.81
C LEU A 301 10.94 11.71 3.27
N ARG A 302 10.36 10.91 2.37
CA ARG A 302 10.04 9.51 2.64
C ARG A 302 11.01 8.60 1.92
N LEU A 303 11.53 7.60 2.64
CA LEU A 303 12.41 6.55 2.15
C LEU A 303 11.80 5.18 2.39
N GLY A 304 11.81 4.32 1.37
CA GLY A 304 11.71 2.88 1.51
C GLY A 304 12.99 2.30 2.13
N LEU A 305 13.03 0.99 2.29
CA LEU A 305 14.18 0.28 2.87
C LEU A 305 15.05 -0.34 1.77
N PRO A 306 16.39 -0.23 1.83
CA PRO A 306 17.29 -0.97 0.95
C PRO A 306 17.09 -2.48 1.04
N GLY A 307 17.32 -3.20 -0.07
CA GLY A 307 17.11 -4.64 -0.17
C GLY A 307 18.36 -5.49 -0.03
N SER A 308 19.55 -4.89 -0.11
CA SER A 308 20.84 -5.60 -0.03
C SER A 308 21.89 -4.80 0.72
N GLU A 309 22.94 -5.47 1.21
CA GLU A 309 24.04 -4.77 1.87
C GLU A 309 24.78 -3.79 0.96
N THR A 310 24.81 -4.03 -0.34
CA THR A 310 25.33 -3.09 -1.33
C THR A 310 24.50 -1.82 -1.38
N GLU A 311 23.18 -1.94 -1.38
CA GLU A 311 22.26 -0.79 -1.35
C GLU A 311 22.38 -0.02 -0.02
N TRP A 312 22.48 -0.73 1.10
CA TRP A 312 22.69 -0.14 2.41
C TRP A 312 24.00 0.64 2.49
N SER A 313 25.09 0.08 1.96
CA SER A 313 26.41 0.74 1.92
C SER A 313 26.35 2.01 1.08
N ARG A 314 25.68 1.96 -0.09
CA ARG A 314 25.51 3.13 -0.95
C ARG A 314 24.65 4.21 -0.31
N LEU A 315 23.56 3.84 0.36
CA LEU A 315 22.72 4.79 1.10
C LEU A 315 23.50 5.46 2.23
N SER A 316 24.23 4.68 3.01
CA SER A 316 25.03 5.21 4.12
C SER A 316 26.10 6.20 3.62
N ALA A 317 26.81 5.89 2.53
CA ALA A 317 27.77 6.79 1.90
C ALA A 317 27.10 8.09 1.42
N ALA A 318 25.93 7.98 0.75
CA ALA A 318 25.18 9.14 0.26
C ALA A 318 24.61 10.02 1.38
N LEU A 319 24.29 9.44 2.53
CA LEU A 319 23.87 10.20 3.70
C LEU A 319 25.03 10.94 4.36
N SER A 320 26.26 10.41 4.32
CA SER A 320 27.44 10.99 4.97
C SER A 320 28.18 12.03 4.11
N ALA A 321 27.84 12.17 2.82
CA ALA A 321 28.41 13.13 1.89
C ALA A 321 27.74 14.51 2.03
#